data_0b07b1f5a3d95bbf1fc18f27018f2110
#
_entry.id   0b07b1f5a3d95bbf1fc18f27018f2110
#
_cell.length_a   1.000
_cell.length_b   1.000
_cell.length_c   1.000
_cell.angle_alpha   90.00
_cell.angle_beta   90.00
_cell.angle_gamma   90.00
#
_symmetry.space_group_name_H-M   'P 1'
#
loop_
_entity.id
_entity.type
_entity.pdbx_description
1 polymer ?
#
loop_
_entity_poly.entity_id
_entity_poly.type
_entity_poly.pdbx_seq_one_letter_code
_entity_poly.pdbx_strand_id
1 'polypeptide(L)'
;RVLRSILVSTQFVVSMILMIVTSVFFMQYRYMINYDLEIDEDNVMVFSVDNIPEGKEETIVQELQTNANIADVTASMTSFFGENASVNVRDFNGKSVDFNVWYVRGNIFDFFGIPMIDGDGLNANSTRWDFVINSYMNQNTGLNIGDKMDTYYTVKGISQDIHNMSLRNGHVNSAYYCSDSFNWYYLRLHEGADVKDVINFVKSTVNEIAPLADEPDVEFLNENIKRIYGDVKKQTILIG
;
A
#
# COMPACT_ATOMS: atom_id res chain seq x y z
N ARG A 1 -30.90 -35.57 38.30
CA ARG A 1 -31.62 -34.50 37.58
C ARG A 1 -30.81 -33.19 37.57
N VAL A 2 -30.23 -32.75 38.67
CA VAL A 2 -29.45 -31.49 38.79
C VAL A 2 -28.23 -31.48 37.86
N LEU A 3 -27.44 -32.55 37.82
CA LEU A 3 -26.26 -32.64 36.97
C LEU A 3 -26.57 -32.46 35.47
N ARG A 4 -27.64 -33.08 34.99
CA ARG A 4 -28.12 -32.95 33.61
C ARG A 4 -28.54 -31.51 33.28
N SER A 5 -29.23 -30.84 34.22
CA SER A 5 -29.66 -29.45 34.06
C SER A 5 -28.45 -28.50 33.96
N ILE A 6 -27.43 -28.70 34.82
CA ILE A 6 -26.20 -27.93 34.81
C ILE A 6 -25.47 -28.11 33.45
N LEU A 7 -25.36 -29.35 33.00
CA LEU A 7 -24.65 -29.65 31.73
C LEU A 7 -25.33 -29.00 30.52
N VAL A 8 -26.67 -29.07 30.45
CA VAL A 8 -27.45 -28.42 29.38
C VAL A 8 -27.31 -26.90 29.45
N SER A 9 -27.40 -26.31 30.65
CA SER A 9 -27.23 -24.85 30.80
C SER A 9 -25.83 -24.39 30.40
N THR A 10 -24.78 -25.12 30.80
CA THR A 10 -23.39 -24.79 30.38
C THR A 10 -23.22 -24.88 28.88
N GLN A 11 -23.77 -25.93 28.24
CA GLN A 11 -23.72 -26.07 26.78
C GLN A 11 -24.42 -24.90 26.07
N PHE A 12 -25.56 -24.46 26.60
CA PHE A 12 -26.29 -23.32 26.03
C PHE A 12 -25.52 -22.02 26.17
N VAL A 13 -24.90 -21.77 27.33
CA VAL A 13 -24.04 -20.59 27.55
C VAL A 13 -22.85 -20.59 26.62
N VAL A 14 -22.14 -21.71 26.48
CA VAL A 14 -21.00 -21.83 25.56
C VAL A 14 -21.43 -21.57 24.11
N SER A 15 -22.56 -22.14 23.68
CA SER A 15 -23.10 -21.92 22.34
C SER A 15 -23.43 -20.44 22.08
N MET A 16 -24.03 -19.77 23.07
CA MET A 16 -24.31 -18.31 22.94
C MET A 16 -23.03 -17.48 22.83
N ILE A 17 -22.04 -17.79 23.68
CA ILE A 17 -20.74 -17.09 23.62
C ILE A 17 -20.09 -17.26 22.23
N LEU A 18 -20.06 -18.49 21.72
CA LEU A 18 -19.50 -18.76 20.39
C LEU A 18 -20.25 -18.01 19.27
N MET A 19 -21.59 -17.95 19.36
CA MET A 19 -22.40 -17.22 18.39
C MET A 19 -22.12 -15.72 18.43
N ILE A 20 -21.99 -15.11 19.60
CA ILE A 20 -21.66 -13.69 19.77
C ILE A 20 -20.26 -13.42 19.22
N VAL A 21 -19.27 -14.21 19.61
CA VAL A 21 -17.88 -14.07 19.14
C VAL A 21 -17.81 -14.16 17.61
N THR A 22 -18.46 -15.17 17.02
CA THR A 22 -18.51 -15.33 15.56
C THR A 22 -19.17 -14.13 14.87
N SER A 23 -20.26 -13.61 15.43
CA SER A 23 -20.95 -12.44 14.90
C SER A 23 -20.08 -11.19 14.95
N VAL A 24 -19.38 -10.95 16.05
CA VAL A 24 -18.44 -9.83 16.20
C VAL A 24 -17.30 -9.94 15.18
N PHE A 25 -16.69 -11.12 15.02
CA PHE A 25 -15.66 -11.35 14.00
C PHE A 25 -16.18 -11.10 12.58
N PHE A 26 -17.39 -11.55 12.28
CA PHE A 26 -17.99 -11.32 10.97
C PHE A 26 -18.23 -9.83 10.70
N MET A 27 -18.71 -9.08 11.70
CA MET A 27 -18.89 -7.62 11.58
C MET A 27 -17.56 -6.89 11.38
N GLN A 28 -16.54 -7.25 12.15
CA GLN A 28 -15.19 -6.69 12.01
C GLN A 28 -14.60 -7.00 10.63
N TYR A 29 -14.76 -8.22 10.14
CA TYR A 29 -14.32 -8.59 8.80
C TYR A 29 -15.02 -7.76 7.71
N ARG A 30 -16.36 -7.63 7.79
CA ARG A 30 -17.09 -6.79 6.83
C ARG A 30 -16.66 -5.34 6.88
N TYR A 31 -16.38 -4.82 8.05
CA TYR A 31 -15.85 -3.46 8.20
C TYR A 31 -14.51 -3.30 7.50
N MET A 32 -13.59 -4.23 7.71
CA MET A 32 -12.24 -4.17 7.11
C MET A 32 -12.24 -4.24 5.58
N ILE A 33 -13.06 -5.12 4.98
CA ILE A 33 -13.09 -5.29 3.51
C ILE A 33 -13.85 -4.20 2.76
N ASN A 34 -14.69 -3.43 3.48
CA ASN A 34 -15.44 -2.32 2.91
C ASN A 34 -14.93 -0.97 3.44
N TYR A 35 -13.75 -0.96 4.05
CA TYR A 35 -13.15 0.28 4.52
C TYR A 35 -12.68 1.10 3.32
N ASP A 36 -13.09 2.36 3.28
CA ASP A 36 -12.63 3.31 2.29
C ASP A 36 -11.17 3.70 2.66
N LEU A 37 -10.24 3.39 1.77
CA LEU A 37 -8.82 3.72 1.95
C LEU A 37 -8.51 5.19 1.71
N GLU A 38 -9.52 5.99 1.33
CA GLU A 38 -9.38 7.41 0.99
C GLU A 38 -8.42 7.65 -0.19
N ILE A 39 -8.39 6.70 -1.12
CA ILE A 39 -7.59 6.75 -2.35
C ILE A 39 -8.45 6.38 -3.55
N ASP A 40 -8.02 6.85 -4.72
CA ASP A 40 -8.63 6.44 -5.98
C ASP A 40 -8.06 5.09 -6.45
N GLU A 41 -8.79 4.01 -6.19
CA GLU A 41 -8.42 2.63 -6.57
C GLU A 41 -9.22 2.10 -7.77
N ASP A 42 -10.13 2.90 -8.32
CA ASP A 42 -11.01 2.48 -9.41
C ASP A 42 -10.21 2.19 -10.69
N ASN A 43 -10.51 1.05 -11.29
CA ASN A 43 -9.87 0.57 -12.52
C ASN A 43 -8.33 0.47 -12.43
N VAL A 44 -7.78 0.27 -11.24
CA VAL A 44 -6.34 0.07 -11.04
C VAL A 44 -6.02 -1.40 -11.04
N MET A 45 -5.03 -1.80 -11.86
CA MET A 45 -4.39 -3.11 -11.81
C MET A 45 -3.01 -2.99 -11.16
N VAL A 46 -2.55 -4.08 -10.56
CA VAL A 46 -1.26 -4.16 -9.89
C VAL A 46 -0.53 -5.45 -10.26
N PHE A 47 0.77 -5.38 -10.35
CA PHE A 47 1.65 -6.55 -10.45
C PHE A 47 3.01 -6.24 -9.84
N SER A 48 3.75 -7.30 -9.51
CA SER A 48 5.14 -7.18 -9.08
C SER A 48 6.07 -7.96 -10.01
N VAL A 49 7.29 -7.47 -10.13
CA VAL A 49 8.36 -8.09 -10.91
C VAL A 49 9.65 -8.03 -10.10
N ASP A 50 10.28 -9.19 -9.89
CA ASP A 50 11.60 -9.28 -9.30
C ASP A 50 12.67 -9.51 -10.39
N ASN A 51 13.94 -9.27 -10.04
CA ASN A 51 15.07 -9.47 -10.94
C ASN A 51 15.05 -8.59 -12.21
N ILE A 52 14.55 -7.36 -12.10
CA ILE A 52 14.65 -6.38 -13.18
C ILE A 52 16.12 -5.93 -13.29
N PRO A 53 16.70 -5.89 -14.51
CA PRO A 53 18.05 -5.33 -14.69
C PRO A 53 18.09 -3.87 -14.26
N GLU A 54 19.15 -3.48 -13.54
CA GLU A 54 19.34 -2.12 -13.01
C GLU A 54 19.12 -1.04 -14.08
N GLY A 55 18.30 -0.04 -13.77
CA GLY A 55 17.97 1.06 -14.66
C GLY A 55 16.92 0.74 -15.74
N LYS A 56 16.28 -0.44 -15.70
CA LYS A 56 15.20 -0.80 -16.62
C LYS A 56 13.80 -0.58 -16.07
N GLU A 57 13.69 -0.27 -14.80
CA GLU A 57 12.42 -0.09 -14.10
C GLU A 57 11.59 1.03 -14.74
N GLU A 58 12.21 2.19 -15.00
CA GLU A 58 11.52 3.31 -15.64
C GLU A 58 11.23 3.00 -17.13
N THR A 59 12.02 2.15 -17.79
CA THR A 59 11.76 1.69 -19.17
C THR A 59 10.45 0.88 -19.22
N ILE A 60 10.21 0.04 -18.21
CA ILE A 60 8.94 -0.69 -18.09
C ILE A 60 7.77 0.29 -17.96
N VAL A 61 7.88 1.29 -17.08
CA VAL A 61 6.83 2.31 -16.91
C VAL A 61 6.53 3.02 -18.22
N GLN A 62 7.58 3.49 -18.94
CA GLN A 62 7.42 4.20 -20.21
C GLN A 62 6.76 3.33 -21.28
N GLU A 63 7.16 2.07 -21.39
CA GLU A 63 6.58 1.16 -22.36
C GLU A 63 5.10 0.89 -22.04
N LEU A 64 4.76 0.66 -20.76
CA LEU A 64 3.39 0.45 -20.34
C LEU A 64 2.47 1.64 -20.66
N GLN A 65 2.97 2.86 -20.57
CA GLN A 65 2.24 4.07 -20.93
C GLN A 65 1.94 4.19 -22.43
N THR A 66 2.55 3.38 -23.28
CA THR A 66 2.26 3.38 -24.74
C THR A 66 0.97 2.67 -25.09
N ASN A 67 0.43 1.81 -24.20
CA ASN A 67 -0.81 1.07 -24.46
C ASN A 67 -2.04 1.98 -24.31
N ALA A 68 -2.87 2.03 -25.35
CA ALA A 68 -4.05 2.90 -25.41
C ALA A 68 -5.14 2.55 -24.35
N ASN A 69 -5.09 1.39 -23.72
CA ASN A 69 -6.01 1.00 -22.63
C ASN A 69 -5.54 1.51 -21.26
N ILE A 70 -4.29 1.99 -21.16
CA ILE A 70 -3.68 2.43 -19.90
C ILE A 70 -3.69 3.98 -19.86
N ALA A 71 -4.34 4.52 -18.83
CA ALA A 71 -4.46 5.97 -18.63
C ALA A 71 -3.25 6.56 -17.90
N ASP A 72 -2.72 5.85 -16.89
CA ASP A 72 -1.53 6.27 -16.13
C ASP A 72 -0.83 5.07 -15.50
N VAL A 73 0.44 5.26 -15.16
CA VAL A 73 1.30 4.23 -14.52
C VAL A 73 2.10 4.88 -13.40
N THR A 74 2.09 4.22 -12.23
CA THR A 74 3.00 4.54 -11.14
C THR A 74 3.67 3.29 -10.60
N ALA A 75 4.66 3.46 -9.73
CA ALA A 75 5.44 2.35 -9.23
C ALA A 75 5.99 2.60 -7.82
N SER A 76 6.36 1.52 -7.13
CA SER A 76 7.01 1.55 -5.82
C SER A 76 8.00 0.40 -5.67
N MET A 77 8.95 0.53 -4.74
CA MET A 77 9.92 -0.52 -4.47
C MET A 77 9.28 -1.73 -3.77
N THR A 78 8.36 -1.47 -2.85
CA THR A 78 7.59 -2.50 -2.14
C THR A 78 6.10 -2.24 -2.38
N SER A 79 5.25 -3.22 -2.09
CA SER A 79 3.80 -2.99 -2.16
C SER A 79 3.44 -1.73 -1.38
N PHE A 80 2.72 -0.82 -2.04
CA PHE A 80 2.23 0.41 -1.40
C PHE A 80 1.14 0.12 -0.37
N PHE A 81 0.50 -1.04 -0.47
CA PHE A 81 -0.55 -1.53 0.42
C PHE A 81 -0.07 -2.73 1.23
N GLY A 82 -0.54 -2.84 2.49
CA GLY A 82 -0.20 -3.92 3.39
C GLY A 82 0.97 -3.60 4.34
N GLU A 83 1.51 -4.61 5.01
CA GLU A 83 2.50 -4.45 6.09
C GLU A 83 3.96 -4.47 5.58
N ASN A 84 4.20 -4.11 4.32
CA ASN A 84 5.51 -4.22 3.67
C ASN A 84 6.36 -2.95 3.76
N ALA A 85 5.97 -1.96 4.56
CA ALA A 85 6.78 -0.78 4.78
C ALA A 85 8.04 -1.12 5.58
N SER A 86 9.15 -0.53 5.21
CA SER A 86 10.35 -0.57 6.04
C SER A 86 10.20 0.38 7.22
N VAL A 87 10.46 -0.10 8.45
CA VAL A 87 10.48 0.76 9.63
C VAL A 87 11.87 1.36 9.78
N ASN A 88 11.93 2.68 9.84
CA ASN A 88 13.16 3.42 10.11
C ASN A 88 13.04 4.18 11.43
N VAL A 89 14.19 4.32 12.09
CA VAL A 89 14.34 5.12 13.31
C VAL A 89 15.37 6.19 13.01
N ARG A 90 15.00 7.45 13.19
CA ARG A 90 15.91 8.59 12.97
C ARG A 90 15.80 9.59 14.10
N ASP A 91 16.90 10.27 14.38
CA ASP A 91 16.91 11.37 15.32
C ASP A 91 16.53 12.67 14.62
N PHE A 92 15.51 13.33 15.15
CA PHE A 92 15.11 14.67 14.75
C PHE A 92 14.99 15.56 15.98
N ASN A 93 15.74 16.66 16.00
CA ASN A 93 15.80 17.61 17.13
C ASN A 93 16.06 16.94 18.50
N GLY A 94 16.92 15.90 18.53
CA GLY A 94 17.26 15.16 19.75
C GLY A 94 16.18 14.20 20.23
N LYS A 95 15.19 13.90 19.40
CA LYS A 95 14.17 12.89 19.64
C LYS A 95 14.29 11.78 18.60
N SER A 96 14.28 10.54 19.06
CA SER A 96 14.17 9.38 18.18
C SER A 96 12.74 9.23 17.68
N VAL A 97 12.57 9.16 16.37
CA VAL A 97 11.27 9.04 15.69
C VAL A 97 11.26 7.76 14.89
N ASP A 98 10.27 6.92 15.16
CA ASP A 98 9.99 5.71 14.38
C ASP A 98 8.98 6.07 13.31
N PHE A 99 9.23 5.66 12.06
CA PHE A 99 8.32 5.89 10.95
C PHE A 99 8.45 4.81 9.89
N ASN A 100 7.36 4.59 9.17
CA ASN A 100 7.32 3.71 8.03
C ASN A 100 7.80 4.43 6.78
N VAL A 101 8.53 3.71 5.92
CA VAL A 101 9.12 4.26 4.70
C VAL A 101 8.60 3.50 3.50
N TRP A 102 8.17 4.25 2.50
CA TRP A 102 7.94 3.78 1.15
C TRP A 102 8.86 4.49 0.17
N TYR A 103 9.41 3.73 -0.75
CA TYR A 103 10.17 4.24 -1.88
C TYR A 103 9.26 4.20 -3.09
N VAL A 104 8.91 5.36 -3.63
CA VAL A 104 7.84 5.53 -4.60
C VAL A 104 8.26 6.36 -5.79
N ARG A 105 7.59 6.16 -6.93
CA ARG A 105 7.71 7.03 -8.09
C ARG A 105 7.04 8.38 -7.81
N GLY A 106 7.61 9.47 -8.37
CA GLY A 106 7.21 10.83 -8.07
C GLY A 106 5.73 11.17 -8.31
N ASN A 107 5.02 10.41 -9.17
CA ASN A 107 3.60 10.66 -9.46
C ASN A 107 2.61 9.86 -8.57
N ILE A 108 3.08 9.17 -7.54
CA ILE A 108 2.21 8.24 -6.78
C ILE A 108 1.03 8.93 -6.09
N PHE A 109 1.24 10.15 -5.59
CA PHE A 109 0.20 10.93 -4.91
C PHE A 109 -0.90 11.35 -5.89
N ASP A 110 -0.51 11.89 -7.05
CA ASP A 110 -1.46 12.26 -8.11
C ASP A 110 -2.17 11.03 -8.66
N PHE A 111 -1.44 9.93 -8.85
CA PHE A 111 -2.00 8.67 -9.33
C PHE A 111 -3.10 8.14 -8.41
N PHE A 112 -2.92 8.13 -7.11
CA PHE A 112 -3.92 7.65 -6.14
C PHE A 112 -4.86 8.75 -5.62
N GLY A 113 -4.78 9.96 -6.14
CA GLY A 113 -5.61 11.08 -5.71
C GLY A 113 -5.38 11.48 -4.25
N ILE A 114 -4.17 11.25 -3.71
CA ILE A 114 -3.84 11.55 -2.32
C ILE A 114 -3.56 13.06 -2.18
N PRO A 115 -4.37 13.82 -1.43
CA PRO A 115 -4.22 15.26 -1.33
C PRO A 115 -2.92 15.66 -0.61
N MET A 116 -2.24 16.67 -1.12
CA MET A 116 -1.22 17.39 -0.36
C MET A 116 -1.91 18.43 0.54
N ILE A 117 -1.56 18.42 1.83
CA ILE A 117 -2.01 19.41 2.81
C ILE A 117 -1.17 20.67 2.67
N ASP A 118 0.12 20.51 2.43
CA ASP A 118 1.07 21.60 2.23
C ASP A 118 2.22 21.14 1.32
N GLY A 119 2.77 22.07 0.51
CA GLY A 119 3.84 21.82 -0.44
C GLY A 119 3.41 21.18 -1.75
N ASP A 120 4.40 20.96 -2.63
CA ASP A 120 4.16 20.46 -4.00
C ASP A 120 4.15 18.93 -4.10
N GLY A 121 4.53 18.24 -3.02
CA GLY A 121 4.68 16.79 -3.03
C GLY A 121 5.88 16.30 -3.85
N LEU A 122 5.84 15.02 -4.25
CA LEU A 122 6.78 14.44 -5.20
C LEU A 122 6.25 14.60 -6.63
N ASN A 123 7.17 14.80 -7.57
CA ASN A 123 6.85 14.96 -8.99
C ASN A 123 8.02 14.46 -9.86
N ALA A 124 7.90 14.59 -11.18
CA ALA A 124 8.91 14.14 -12.15
C ALA A 124 10.30 14.78 -11.97
N ASN A 125 10.41 15.93 -11.29
CA ASN A 125 11.67 16.61 -11.00
C ASN A 125 12.22 16.27 -9.61
N SER A 126 11.51 15.48 -8.83
CA SER A 126 11.95 15.07 -7.50
C SER A 126 13.13 14.10 -7.61
N THR A 127 14.05 14.25 -6.68
CA THR A 127 15.25 13.41 -6.59
C THR A 127 15.12 12.42 -5.43
N ARG A 128 15.97 11.41 -5.38
CA ARG A 128 16.05 10.46 -4.26
C ARG A 128 16.30 11.09 -2.88
N TRP A 129 16.60 12.39 -2.84
CA TRP A 129 16.80 13.17 -1.62
C TRP A 129 15.53 13.89 -1.17
N ASP A 130 14.49 13.84 -1.96
CA ASP A 130 13.21 14.47 -1.71
C ASP A 130 12.24 13.46 -1.12
N PHE A 131 11.49 13.87 -0.10
CA PHE A 131 10.47 13.03 0.51
C PHE A 131 9.26 13.82 0.98
N VAL A 132 8.14 13.14 1.07
CA VAL A 132 6.88 13.62 1.63
C VAL A 132 6.64 12.89 2.95
N ILE A 133 6.09 13.60 3.92
CA ILE A 133 5.61 13.01 5.18
C ILE A 133 4.09 13.10 5.25
N ASN A 134 3.48 12.19 6.01
CA ASN A 134 2.05 12.31 6.27
C ASN A 134 1.75 13.33 7.39
N SER A 135 0.50 13.77 7.50
CA SER A 135 0.09 14.79 8.46
C SER A 135 0.28 14.32 9.89
N TYR A 136 0.09 13.06 10.17
CA TYR A 136 0.34 12.48 11.50
C TYR A 136 1.81 12.61 11.91
N MET A 137 2.76 12.34 11.01
CA MET A 137 4.18 12.51 11.27
C MET A 137 4.54 13.98 11.49
N ASN A 138 3.99 14.90 10.68
CA ASN A 138 4.18 16.34 10.85
C ASN A 138 3.74 16.79 12.26
N GLN A 139 2.54 16.38 12.71
CA GLN A 139 2.01 16.73 14.04
C GLN A 139 2.86 16.16 15.19
N ASN A 140 3.34 14.92 15.06
CA ASN A 140 4.10 14.24 16.11
C ASN A 140 5.54 14.73 16.23
N THR A 141 6.14 15.13 15.11
CA THR A 141 7.57 15.46 15.05
C THR A 141 7.84 16.95 14.95
N GLY A 142 6.89 17.72 14.40
CA GLY A 142 7.07 19.13 14.06
C GLY A 142 7.92 19.34 12.80
N LEU A 143 8.19 18.29 12.00
CA LEU A 143 8.85 18.40 10.70
C LEU A 143 7.99 19.20 9.72
N ASN A 144 8.56 20.18 9.05
CA ASN A 144 7.89 21.05 8.10
C ASN A 144 8.60 21.02 6.74
N ILE A 145 7.96 21.59 5.72
CA ILE A 145 8.53 21.72 4.39
C ILE A 145 9.86 22.47 4.45
N GLY A 146 10.86 21.95 3.75
CA GLY A 146 12.21 22.46 3.72
C GLY A 146 13.10 21.97 4.85
N ASP A 147 12.55 21.36 5.91
CA ASP A 147 13.35 20.70 6.93
C ASP A 147 14.14 19.54 6.36
N LYS A 148 15.29 19.29 6.95
CA LYS A 148 16.18 18.21 6.53
C LYS A 148 16.23 17.11 7.56
N MET A 149 16.14 15.89 7.06
CA MET A 149 16.47 14.70 7.82
C MET A 149 17.83 14.15 7.36
N ASP A 150 18.73 13.83 8.29
CA ASP A 150 20.07 13.32 8.00
C ASP A 150 20.89 14.19 7.01
N THR A 151 20.82 15.48 7.09
CA THR A 151 21.59 16.45 6.27
C THR A 151 21.20 16.49 4.78
N TYR A 152 20.77 15.38 4.18
CA TYR A 152 20.55 15.25 2.74
C TYR A 152 19.08 15.25 2.34
N TYR A 153 18.23 14.58 3.12
CA TYR A 153 16.82 14.40 2.78
C TYR A 153 16.02 15.63 3.11
N THR A 154 15.24 16.14 2.15
CA THR A 154 14.45 17.36 2.31
C THR A 154 12.97 17.06 2.21
N VAL A 155 12.18 17.54 3.18
CA VAL A 155 10.71 17.47 3.15
C VAL A 155 10.18 18.36 2.05
N LYS A 156 9.47 17.81 1.06
CA LYS A 156 8.87 18.54 -0.08
C LYS A 156 7.38 18.77 0.08
N GLY A 157 6.73 18.00 0.90
CA GLY A 157 5.29 18.12 1.11
C GLY A 157 4.81 17.37 2.32
N ILE A 158 3.61 17.70 2.72
CA ILE A 158 2.84 17.04 3.78
C ILE A 158 1.56 16.53 3.14
N SER A 159 1.41 15.20 3.08
CA SER A 159 0.20 14.57 2.54
C SER A 159 -0.88 14.38 3.60
N GLN A 160 -2.10 14.20 3.16
CA GLN A 160 -3.14 13.61 4.00
C GLN A 160 -2.71 12.23 4.49
N ASP A 161 -3.20 11.83 5.67
CA ASP A 161 -3.02 10.46 6.15
C ASP A 161 -3.84 9.51 5.29
N ILE A 162 -3.25 8.38 4.94
CA ILE A 162 -3.92 7.31 4.20
C ILE A 162 -3.82 6.00 4.95
N HIS A 163 -4.79 5.13 4.74
CA HIS A 163 -4.82 3.81 5.35
C HIS A 163 -4.26 2.72 4.41
N ASN A 164 -3.00 2.89 3.97
CA ASN A 164 -2.32 1.91 3.13
C ASN A 164 -1.70 0.73 3.89
N MET A 165 -1.82 0.74 5.22
CA MET A 165 -1.41 -0.35 6.12
C MET A 165 -2.61 -0.98 6.81
N SER A 166 -2.34 -2.01 7.64
CA SER A 166 -3.38 -2.64 8.45
C SER A 166 -4.08 -1.62 9.34
N LEU A 167 -5.41 -1.58 9.29
CA LEU A 167 -6.28 -0.75 10.14
C LEU A 167 -6.07 -0.96 11.65
N ARG A 168 -5.34 -2.03 12.05
CA ARG A 168 -5.01 -2.30 13.45
C ARG A 168 -4.01 -1.32 14.03
N ASN A 169 -3.17 -0.74 13.20
CA ASN A 169 -2.05 0.11 13.65
C ASN A 169 -2.47 1.56 13.88
N GLY A 170 -3.70 1.95 13.52
CA GLY A 170 -4.14 3.34 13.55
C GLY A 170 -3.29 4.23 12.63
N HIS A 171 -3.21 5.52 12.96
CA HIS A 171 -2.31 6.42 12.24
C HIS A 171 -0.86 6.17 12.66
N VAL A 172 0.02 6.07 11.69
CA VAL A 172 1.46 5.85 11.89
C VAL A 172 2.26 6.95 11.20
N ASN A 173 3.43 7.27 11.74
CA ASN A 173 4.35 8.16 11.05
C ASN A 173 4.78 7.52 9.73
N SER A 174 4.61 8.23 8.64
CA SER A 174 4.90 7.72 7.29
C SER A 174 5.71 8.72 6.49
N ALA A 175 6.73 8.21 5.79
CA ALA A 175 7.56 8.99 4.90
C ALA A 175 7.66 8.29 3.52
N TYR A 176 7.51 9.06 2.46
CA TYR A 176 7.51 8.60 1.08
C TYR A 176 8.70 9.23 0.36
N TYR A 177 9.71 8.43 0.07
CA TYR A 177 10.94 8.85 -0.60
C TYR A 177 10.82 8.64 -2.11
N CYS A 178 11.26 9.62 -2.88
CA CYS A 178 11.36 9.45 -4.33
C CYS A 178 12.41 8.39 -4.67
N SER A 179 12.08 7.49 -5.58
CA SER A 179 12.96 6.39 -6.00
C SER A 179 12.87 6.18 -7.51
N ASP A 180 13.94 5.64 -8.07
CA ASP A 180 14.03 5.18 -9.46
C ASP A 180 14.05 3.64 -9.55
N SER A 181 14.03 2.95 -8.41
CA SER A 181 14.02 1.49 -8.35
C SER A 181 12.68 0.98 -7.87
N PHE A 182 12.05 0.12 -8.67
CA PHE A 182 10.69 -0.35 -8.46
C PHE A 182 10.59 -1.85 -8.71
N ASN A 183 9.74 -2.50 -7.90
CA ASN A 183 9.34 -3.90 -8.10
C ASN A 183 7.82 -4.01 -8.24
N TRP A 184 7.07 -3.01 -7.81
CA TRP A 184 5.60 -2.98 -7.85
C TRP A 184 5.12 -1.89 -8.79
N TYR A 185 4.21 -2.24 -9.69
CA TYR A 185 3.66 -1.39 -10.73
C TYR A 185 2.16 -1.32 -10.62
N TYR A 186 1.61 -0.12 -10.76
CA TYR A 186 0.18 0.16 -10.69
C TYR A 186 -0.25 0.83 -12.00
N LEU A 187 -1.28 0.29 -12.62
CA LEU A 187 -1.79 0.69 -13.93
C LEU A 187 -3.23 1.18 -13.76
N ARG A 188 -3.51 2.42 -14.05
CA ARG A 188 -4.88 2.91 -14.17
C ARG A 188 -5.37 2.66 -15.58
N LEU A 189 -6.49 1.98 -15.71
CA LEU A 189 -7.09 1.69 -17.01
C LEU A 189 -8.11 2.76 -17.39
N HIS A 190 -8.24 2.99 -18.69
CA HIS A 190 -9.38 3.74 -19.22
C HIS A 190 -10.68 2.97 -19.00
N GLU A 191 -11.82 3.69 -18.88
CA GLU A 191 -13.13 3.06 -18.82
C GLU A 191 -13.39 2.24 -20.08
N GLY A 192 -13.81 0.98 -19.91
CA GLY A 192 -14.04 0.06 -21.01
C GLY A 192 -12.80 -0.55 -21.66
N ALA A 193 -11.63 -0.43 -21.04
CA ALA A 193 -10.39 -1.03 -21.48
C ALA A 193 -10.49 -2.56 -21.63
N ASP A 194 -9.81 -3.11 -22.63
CA ASP A 194 -9.67 -4.57 -22.79
C ASP A 194 -8.62 -5.10 -21.78
N VAL A 195 -9.11 -5.58 -20.64
CA VAL A 195 -8.28 -6.12 -19.55
C VAL A 195 -7.37 -7.25 -20.01
N LYS A 196 -7.85 -8.10 -20.94
CA LYS A 196 -7.06 -9.22 -21.46
C LYS A 196 -5.90 -8.72 -22.31
N ASP A 197 -6.14 -7.71 -23.12
CA ASP A 197 -5.10 -7.05 -23.91
C ASP A 197 -4.04 -6.43 -22.99
N VAL A 198 -4.46 -5.72 -21.94
CA VAL A 198 -3.54 -5.13 -20.96
C VAL A 198 -2.68 -6.19 -20.28
N ILE A 199 -3.28 -7.30 -19.80
CA ILE A 199 -2.52 -8.38 -19.15
C ILE A 199 -1.48 -8.97 -20.11
N ASN A 200 -1.86 -9.25 -21.37
CA ASN A 200 -0.93 -9.78 -22.37
C ASN A 200 0.19 -8.78 -22.69
N PHE A 201 -0.15 -7.50 -22.77
CA PHE A 201 0.82 -6.44 -23.04
C PHE A 201 1.82 -6.30 -21.88
N VAL A 202 1.37 -6.30 -20.63
CA VAL A 202 2.26 -6.29 -19.44
C VAL A 202 3.22 -7.46 -19.48
N LYS A 203 2.73 -8.69 -19.71
CA LYS A 203 3.56 -9.90 -19.76
C LYS A 203 4.59 -9.83 -20.89
N SER A 204 4.20 -9.37 -22.07
CA SER A 204 5.14 -9.22 -23.20
C SER A 204 6.20 -8.16 -22.93
N THR A 205 5.82 -7.01 -22.39
CA THR A 205 6.72 -5.90 -22.04
C THR A 205 7.75 -6.34 -21.00
N VAL A 206 7.31 -7.00 -19.92
CA VAL A 206 8.23 -7.51 -18.90
C VAL A 206 9.17 -8.56 -19.47
N ASN A 207 8.68 -9.50 -20.26
CA ASN A 207 9.53 -10.53 -20.89
C ASN A 207 10.55 -9.95 -21.87
N GLU A 208 10.23 -8.87 -22.58
CA GLU A 208 11.15 -8.20 -23.49
C GLU A 208 12.24 -7.43 -22.75
N ILE A 209 11.88 -6.66 -21.69
CA ILE A 209 12.80 -5.78 -20.98
C ILE A 209 13.60 -6.54 -19.92
N ALA A 210 12.96 -7.49 -19.25
CA ALA A 210 13.53 -8.28 -18.15
C ALA A 210 13.31 -9.79 -18.36
N PRO A 211 13.95 -10.41 -19.35
CA PRO A 211 13.70 -11.80 -19.75
C PRO A 211 14.08 -12.84 -18.68
N LEU A 212 14.80 -12.44 -17.63
CA LEU A 212 15.14 -13.30 -16.48
C LEU A 212 14.20 -13.11 -15.28
N ALA A 213 13.26 -12.19 -15.39
CA ALA A 213 12.23 -11.97 -14.39
C ALA A 213 11.16 -13.06 -14.46
N ASP A 214 10.49 -13.30 -13.33
CA ASP A 214 9.31 -14.15 -13.30
C ASP A 214 8.14 -13.50 -14.07
N GLU A 215 7.26 -14.33 -14.62
CA GLU A 215 6.08 -13.84 -15.31
C GLU A 215 5.17 -13.11 -14.32
N PRO A 216 4.79 -11.84 -14.58
CA PRO A 216 4.00 -11.07 -13.64
C PRO A 216 2.58 -11.62 -13.49
N ASP A 217 2.11 -11.70 -12.25
CA ASP A 217 0.72 -11.97 -11.91
C ASP A 217 -0.04 -10.62 -11.81
N VAL A 218 -0.85 -10.34 -12.83
CA VAL A 218 -1.54 -9.05 -12.99
C VAL A 218 -2.97 -9.19 -12.52
N GLU A 219 -3.32 -8.49 -11.46
CA GLU A 219 -4.66 -8.53 -10.85
C GLU A 219 -5.22 -7.13 -10.59
N PHE A 220 -6.51 -7.01 -10.31
CA PHE A 220 -7.08 -5.73 -9.87
C PHE A 220 -6.62 -5.41 -8.45
N LEU A 221 -6.34 -4.13 -8.21
CA LEU A 221 -5.83 -3.65 -6.92
C LEU A 221 -6.79 -3.95 -5.76
N ASN A 222 -8.08 -3.79 -5.95
CA ASN A 222 -9.09 -4.11 -4.94
C ASN A 222 -9.12 -5.60 -4.57
N GLU A 223 -8.80 -6.50 -5.50
CA GLU A 223 -8.68 -7.94 -5.23
C GLU A 223 -7.38 -8.25 -4.47
N ASN A 224 -6.27 -7.62 -4.88
CA ASN A 224 -4.98 -7.70 -4.20
C ASN A 224 -5.11 -7.25 -2.74
N ILE A 225 -5.72 -6.10 -2.49
CA ILE A 225 -5.97 -5.56 -1.14
C ILE A 225 -6.82 -6.52 -0.31
N LYS A 226 -7.91 -7.05 -0.87
CA LYS A 226 -8.76 -8.05 -0.18
C LYS A 226 -7.97 -9.31 0.18
N ARG A 227 -7.07 -9.76 -0.68
CA ARG A 227 -6.21 -10.91 -0.43
C ARG A 227 -5.21 -10.63 0.69
N ILE A 228 -4.53 -9.49 0.66
CA ILE A 228 -3.59 -9.07 1.71
C ILE A 228 -4.27 -9.05 3.08
N TYR A 229 -5.43 -8.42 3.19
CA TYR A 229 -6.18 -8.38 4.46
C TYR A 229 -6.78 -9.74 4.85
N GLY A 230 -7.11 -10.59 3.88
CA GLY A 230 -7.61 -11.95 4.10
C GLY A 230 -6.55 -12.90 4.67
N ASP A 231 -5.31 -12.81 4.22
CA ASP A 231 -4.20 -13.66 4.67
C ASP A 231 -3.68 -13.27 6.06
N VAL A 232 -3.68 -11.99 6.41
CA VAL A 232 -3.42 -11.51 7.78
C VAL A 232 -4.38 -12.18 8.78
N LYS A 233 -5.63 -12.44 8.38
CA LYS A 233 -6.61 -13.15 9.20
C LYS A 233 -6.23 -14.61 9.44
N LYS A 234 -5.77 -15.33 8.42
CA LYS A 234 -5.37 -16.75 8.56
C LYS A 234 -4.21 -16.92 9.53
N GLN A 235 -3.21 -16.03 9.47
CA GLN A 235 -2.07 -16.06 10.38
C GLN A 235 -2.47 -15.77 11.83
N THR A 236 -3.42 -14.85 12.05
CA THR A 236 -3.86 -14.48 13.41
C THR A 236 -4.68 -15.59 14.08
N ILE A 237 -5.47 -16.37 13.31
CA ILE A 237 -6.26 -17.50 13.83
C ILE A 237 -5.36 -18.69 14.21
N LEU A 238 -4.18 -18.82 13.60
CA LEU A 238 -3.24 -19.91 13.88
C LEU A 238 -2.36 -19.66 15.12
N ILE A 239 -2.31 -18.42 15.62
CA ILE A 239 -1.46 -18.03 16.78
C ILE A 239 -2.29 -17.83 18.06
N GLY A 240 -3.60 -17.79 17.99
CA GLY A 240 -4.55 -17.70 19.11
C GLY A 240 -5.16 -19.04 19.44
#